data_8943e66595b9c92dfb25760795c09974
#
_entry.id   8943e66595b9c92dfb25760795c09974
#
_cell.length_a   1.000
_cell.length_b   1.000
_cell.length_c   1.000
_cell.angle_alpha   90.00
_cell.angle_beta   90.00
_cell.angle_gamma   90.00
#
_symmetry.space_group_name_H-M   'P 1'
#
loop_
_entity.id
_entity.type
_entity.pdbx_description
1 polymer ?
#
loop_
_entity_poly.entity_id
_entity_poly.type
_entity_poly.pdbx_seq_one_letter_code
_entity_poly.pdbx_strand_id
1 'polypeptide(L)'
;IAIAYALTILSSDEFEHPPIEVILTTEEETSMKGAEFFNPQNLKGSRLLNLDAEEEGVFYISSAGGIDHHMYLDFKKSKSSLDSKYKVLISGLKGGHSGSDIHKERGNSIKLLARTLAELNSKFNLELADFNGGSKINAIPREASCAFYIDKSFESDLNKMIKELENLYNNEMGSADSVTLSIEKNHEFDAVMDKESTDKLINVLLLIHSGIDHKSVDIEDFVISSQNLGVVKFEDNTVIISNSLRSSIKSLKTAMVQKLDIIANAFNLRFESEADYPEWQYKPNSDLRDIACKLYEDLTGNKPVIKAIHAGLECGFFADALKNNDIDILSFGPNMDGVHSPDEYLDINSADRVFGFLVELLKTLK
;
A
#
# COMPACT_ATOMS: atom_id res chain seq x y z
N ILE A 1 0.99 -9.29 24.48
CA ILE A 1 1.85 -8.88 25.60
C ILE A 1 1.41 -7.55 26.21
N ALA A 2 0.95 -6.57 25.42
CA ALA A 2 0.51 -5.26 25.90
C ALA A 2 -0.60 -5.34 26.96
N ILE A 3 -1.56 -6.25 26.80
CA ILE A 3 -2.62 -6.50 27.80
C ILE A 3 -2.02 -6.96 29.14
N ALA A 4 -1.01 -7.83 29.11
CA ALA A 4 -0.34 -8.30 30.31
C ALA A 4 0.40 -7.15 31.03
N TYR A 5 1.06 -6.25 30.31
CA TYR A 5 1.69 -5.06 30.86
C TYR A 5 0.65 -4.17 31.56
N ALA A 6 -0.44 -3.84 30.86
CA ALA A 6 -1.51 -3.01 31.41
C ALA A 6 -2.11 -3.60 32.70
N LEU A 7 -2.43 -4.90 32.68
CA LEU A 7 -2.96 -5.59 33.84
C LEU A 7 -1.98 -5.62 35.04
N THR A 8 -0.70 -5.84 34.77
CA THR A 8 0.37 -5.85 35.79
C THR A 8 0.46 -4.48 36.48
N ILE A 9 0.50 -3.39 35.69
CA ILE A 9 0.58 -2.03 36.22
C ILE A 9 -0.69 -1.67 37.04
N LEU A 10 -1.86 -1.97 36.49
CA LEU A 10 -3.12 -1.62 37.16
C LEU A 10 -3.45 -2.48 38.40
N SER A 11 -2.85 -3.65 38.53
CA SER A 11 -3.10 -4.56 39.66
C SER A 11 -2.14 -4.39 40.85
N SER A 12 -1.16 -3.48 40.77
CA SER A 12 -0.12 -3.30 41.78
C SER A 12 0.07 -1.83 42.13
N ASP A 13 0.22 -1.53 43.43
CA ASP A 13 0.61 -0.20 43.93
C ASP A 13 2.12 0.05 43.89
N GLU A 14 2.90 -0.90 43.37
CA GLU A 14 4.36 -0.79 43.30
C GLU A 14 4.85 0.13 42.19
N PHE A 15 4.00 0.34 41.16
CA PHE A 15 4.37 1.15 39.98
C PHE A 15 3.82 2.57 40.11
N GLU A 16 4.74 3.55 40.01
CA GLU A 16 4.34 4.95 39.95
C GLU A 16 3.91 5.33 38.54
N HIS A 17 2.70 5.92 38.40
CA HIS A 17 2.16 6.34 37.13
C HIS A 17 1.18 7.53 37.27
N PRO A 18 0.93 8.33 36.20
CA PRO A 18 -0.19 9.28 36.18
C PRO A 18 -1.53 8.52 36.11
N PRO A 19 -2.67 9.19 36.15
CA PRO A 19 -3.95 8.54 35.82
C PRO A 19 -3.86 7.83 34.46
N ILE A 20 -4.18 6.54 34.44
CA ILE A 20 -4.11 5.68 33.25
C ILE A 20 -5.52 5.29 32.80
N GLU A 21 -5.74 5.34 31.51
CA GLU A 21 -6.91 4.76 30.82
C GLU A 21 -6.39 3.71 29.84
N VAL A 22 -6.91 2.49 29.92
CA VAL A 22 -6.51 1.38 29.02
C VAL A 22 -7.57 1.17 27.96
N ILE A 23 -7.17 1.20 26.70
CA ILE A 23 -8.03 0.92 25.56
C ILE A 23 -7.68 -0.48 25.06
N LEU A 24 -8.66 -1.35 24.98
CA LEU A 24 -8.55 -2.68 24.39
C LEU A 24 -9.50 -2.74 23.20
N THR A 25 -8.94 -2.95 22.02
CA THR A 25 -9.67 -3.05 20.76
C THR A 25 -9.94 -4.50 20.38
N THR A 26 -10.80 -4.71 19.40
CA THR A 26 -11.11 -6.00 18.80
C THR A 26 -10.92 -5.94 17.30
N GLU A 27 -10.72 -7.11 16.67
CA GLU A 27 -10.59 -7.25 15.21
C GLU A 27 -9.39 -6.47 14.60
N GLU A 28 -8.32 -6.22 15.34
CA GLU A 28 -7.14 -5.52 14.81
C GLU A 28 -6.58 -6.24 13.59
N GLU A 29 -6.35 -7.56 13.67
CA GLU A 29 -5.76 -8.43 12.67
C GLU A 29 -6.59 -8.57 11.37
N THR A 30 -7.85 -8.15 11.37
CA THR A 30 -8.75 -8.35 10.23
C THR A 30 -9.24 -7.07 9.60
N SER A 31 -9.72 -6.13 10.41
CA SER A 31 -10.46 -4.96 9.91
C SER A 31 -10.27 -3.70 10.73
N MET A 32 -9.60 -3.77 11.89
CA MET A 32 -9.43 -2.67 12.88
C MET A 32 -10.76 -2.02 13.30
N LYS A 33 -11.89 -2.73 13.20
CA LYS A 33 -13.21 -2.17 13.52
C LYS A 33 -13.34 -1.73 14.97
N GLY A 34 -12.63 -2.38 15.89
CA GLY A 34 -12.58 -1.95 17.29
C GLY A 34 -12.06 -0.53 17.43
N ALA A 35 -11.03 -0.15 16.67
CA ALA A 35 -10.50 1.21 16.64
C ALA A 35 -11.36 2.15 15.80
N GLU A 36 -11.91 1.69 14.65
CA GLU A 36 -12.79 2.49 13.77
C GLU A 36 -14.04 3.00 14.51
N PHE A 37 -14.70 2.12 15.28
CA PHE A 37 -15.92 2.48 16.01
C PHE A 37 -15.66 2.94 17.45
N PHE A 38 -14.42 3.23 17.80
CA PHE A 38 -14.03 3.70 19.11
C PHE A 38 -14.71 5.05 19.46
N ASN A 39 -15.31 5.12 20.65
CA ASN A 39 -15.95 6.33 21.16
C ASN A 39 -15.07 7.03 22.21
N PRO A 40 -14.43 8.17 21.89
CA PRO A 40 -13.50 8.86 22.78
C PRO A 40 -14.16 9.71 23.87
N GLN A 41 -15.49 9.78 23.97
CA GLN A 41 -16.22 10.74 24.83
C GLN A 41 -15.81 10.72 26.32
N ASN A 42 -15.35 9.57 26.81
CA ASN A 42 -14.98 9.41 28.22
C ASN A 42 -13.47 9.51 28.45
N LEU A 43 -12.66 9.58 27.41
CA LEU A 43 -11.22 9.70 27.56
C LEU A 43 -10.79 11.11 27.95
N LYS A 44 -9.83 11.17 28.87
CA LYS A 44 -9.24 12.40 29.40
C LYS A 44 -7.76 12.51 29.09
N GLY A 45 -7.13 11.40 28.70
CA GLY A 45 -5.71 11.35 28.35
C GLY A 45 -5.38 12.22 27.14
N SER A 46 -4.25 12.90 27.19
CA SER A 46 -3.66 13.68 26.09
C SER A 46 -2.44 13.01 25.48
N ARG A 47 -2.01 11.87 26.01
CA ARG A 47 -0.88 11.06 25.55
C ARG A 47 -1.36 9.63 25.35
N LEU A 48 -0.99 9.02 24.22
CA LEU A 48 -1.35 7.63 23.91
C LEU A 48 -0.07 6.83 23.66
N LEU A 49 0.09 5.74 24.37
CA LEU A 49 1.14 4.75 24.13
C LEU A 49 0.47 3.53 23.47
N ASN A 50 0.80 3.30 22.20
CA ASN A 50 0.49 2.05 21.52
C ASN A 50 1.65 1.07 21.77
N LEU A 51 1.35 -0.15 22.22
CA LEU A 51 2.34 -1.15 22.62
C LEU A 51 2.36 -2.36 21.67
N ASP A 52 2.04 -2.11 20.40
CA ASP A 52 1.83 -3.11 19.39
C ASP A 52 2.96 -3.15 18.32
N ALA A 53 4.04 -2.43 18.55
CA ALA A 53 5.22 -2.52 17.69
C ALA A 53 6.03 -3.78 18.02
N GLU A 54 6.75 -4.29 17.02
CA GLU A 54 7.36 -5.62 16.99
C GLU A 54 8.89 -5.59 17.06
N GLU A 55 9.49 -4.42 17.29
CA GLU A 55 10.94 -4.22 17.28
C GLU A 55 11.37 -3.35 18.46
N GLU A 56 12.13 -3.95 19.40
CA GLU A 56 12.68 -3.22 20.55
C GLU A 56 13.62 -2.10 20.12
N GLY A 57 13.48 -0.93 20.74
CA GLY A 57 14.29 0.24 20.43
C GLY A 57 13.86 1.01 19.19
N VAL A 58 12.77 0.62 18.56
CA VAL A 58 12.13 1.35 17.47
C VAL A 58 10.90 2.07 18.00
N PHE A 59 10.80 3.36 17.71
CA PHE A 59 9.66 4.21 18.05
C PHE A 59 8.97 4.67 16.78
N TYR A 60 7.73 4.21 16.57
CA TYR A 60 6.90 4.68 15.47
C TYR A 60 6.20 5.97 15.86
N ILE A 61 6.18 6.93 14.93
CA ILE A 61 5.68 8.30 15.16
C ILE A 61 4.72 8.77 14.06
N SER A 62 4.42 7.91 13.11
CA SER A 62 3.51 8.16 11.99
C SER A 62 3.12 6.86 11.31
N SER A 63 1.90 6.79 10.78
CA SER A 63 1.44 5.70 9.92
C SER A 63 0.64 6.23 8.74
N ALA A 64 0.62 5.48 7.63
CA ALA A 64 -0.20 5.85 6.50
C ALA A 64 -1.66 5.45 6.73
N GLY A 65 -2.58 6.33 6.36
CA GLY A 65 -3.93 5.97 6.01
C GLY A 65 -3.98 5.40 4.59
N GLY A 66 -5.10 4.79 4.23
CA GLY A 66 -5.30 4.22 2.90
C GLY A 66 -6.71 4.43 2.39
N ILE A 67 -6.88 4.26 1.09
CA ILE A 67 -8.16 4.22 0.40
C ILE A 67 -8.01 3.45 -0.90
N ASP A 68 -8.99 2.63 -1.21
CA ASP A 68 -9.04 1.92 -2.47
C ASP A 68 -9.95 2.67 -3.45
N HIS A 69 -9.51 2.75 -4.72
CA HIS A 69 -10.24 3.44 -5.77
C HIS A 69 -10.40 2.52 -6.98
N HIS A 70 -11.65 2.36 -7.41
CA HIS A 70 -12.04 1.49 -8.51
C HIS A 70 -12.59 2.32 -9.66
N MET A 71 -12.20 1.99 -10.89
CA MET A 71 -12.76 2.52 -12.12
C MET A 71 -13.35 1.38 -12.95
N TYR A 72 -14.42 1.67 -13.65
CA TYR A 72 -15.18 0.69 -14.46
C TYR A 72 -15.33 1.22 -15.88
N LEU A 73 -14.66 0.56 -16.83
CA LEU A 73 -14.79 0.84 -18.26
C LEU A 73 -15.74 -0.16 -18.91
N ASP A 74 -16.95 0.27 -19.17
CA ASP A 74 -17.90 -0.54 -19.93
C ASP A 74 -17.58 -0.47 -21.44
N PHE A 75 -17.61 -1.60 -22.14
CA PHE A 75 -17.25 -1.70 -23.53
C PHE A 75 -18.18 -2.62 -24.33
N LYS A 76 -18.14 -2.48 -25.66
CA LYS A 76 -18.87 -3.35 -26.56
C LYS A 76 -17.96 -4.43 -27.10
N LYS A 77 -18.46 -5.66 -27.15
CA LYS A 77 -17.79 -6.76 -27.81
C LYS A 77 -18.23 -6.86 -29.28
N SER A 78 -17.25 -7.11 -30.13
CA SER A 78 -17.51 -7.39 -31.55
C SER A 78 -16.65 -8.59 -31.97
N LYS A 79 -16.99 -9.17 -33.14
CA LYS A 79 -16.16 -10.18 -33.76
C LYS A 79 -14.94 -9.49 -34.36
N SER A 80 -13.75 -10.08 -34.19
CA SER A 80 -12.53 -9.54 -34.79
C SER A 80 -12.61 -9.56 -36.32
N SER A 81 -12.07 -8.53 -36.95
CA SER A 81 -11.84 -8.45 -38.40
C SER A 81 -10.45 -8.99 -38.80
N LEU A 82 -9.57 -9.20 -37.83
CA LEU A 82 -8.19 -9.66 -38.03
C LEU A 82 -8.09 -11.18 -37.81
N ASP A 83 -7.04 -11.79 -38.36
CA ASP A 83 -6.92 -13.23 -38.51
C ASP A 83 -5.91 -13.92 -37.60
N SER A 84 -5.03 -13.16 -36.96
CA SER A 84 -3.95 -13.71 -36.13
C SER A 84 -4.10 -13.30 -34.67
N LYS A 85 -4.23 -14.30 -33.80
CA LYS A 85 -4.43 -14.13 -32.36
C LYS A 85 -3.12 -14.35 -31.58
N TYR A 86 -2.82 -13.45 -30.65
CA TYR A 86 -1.65 -13.53 -29.79
C TYR A 86 -2.02 -13.25 -28.34
N LYS A 87 -1.22 -13.82 -27.43
CA LYS A 87 -1.20 -13.49 -26.02
C LYS A 87 0.18 -13.05 -25.63
N VAL A 88 0.29 -11.91 -24.98
CA VAL A 88 1.52 -11.43 -24.32
C VAL A 88 1.38 -11.64 -22.84
N LEU A 89 2.43 -12.17 -22.22
CA LEU A 89 2.57 -12.33 -20.77
C LEU A 89 3.81 -11.56 -20.31
N ILE A 90 3.62 -10.75 -19.29
CA ILE A 90 4.69 -10.14 -18.49
C ILE A 90 4.82 -10.94 -17.20
N SER A 91 6.03 -11.40 -16.88
CA SER A 91 6.34 -12.21 -15.70
C SER A 91 7.76 -11.96 -15.21
N GLY A 92 8.17 -12.65 -14.14
CA GLY A 92 9.53 -12.59 -13.58
C GLY A 92 9.76 -11.45 -12.59
N LEU A 93 8.80 -10.52 -12.43
CA LEU A 93 8.89 -9.43 -11.46
C LEU A 93 8.76 -9.95 -10.01
N LYS A 94 9.47 -9.30 -9.09
CA LYS A 94 9.48 -9.66 -7.66
C LYS A 94 8.14 -9.42 -6.98
N GLY A 95 7.42 -8.33 -7.38
CA GLY A 95 6.23 -7.89 -6.67
C GLY A 95 6.53 -7.44 -5.24
N GLY A 96 5.52 -7.44 -4.36
CA GLY A 96 5.66 -7.08 -2.95
C GLY A 96 4.41 -6.39 -2.40
N HIS A 97 4.45 -5.99 -1.13
CA HIS A 97 3.38 -5.25 -0.50
C HIS A 97 3.40 -3.78 -0.93
N SER A 98 2.24 -3.21 -1.32
CA SER A 98 2.14 -1.84 -1.84
C SER A 98 2.47 -0.74 -0.81
N GLY A 99 2.55 -1.09 0.48
CA GLY A 99 3.01 -0.21 1.55
C GLY A 99 4.49 -0.45 1.84
N SER A 100 4.83 -1.57 2.49
CA SER A 100 6.18 -1.84 3.00
C SER A 100 7.26 -2.02 1.93
N ASP A 101 6.90 -2.39 0.69
CA ASP A 101 7.87 -2.61 -0.39
C ASP A 101 7.88 -1.54 -1.48
N ILE A 102 6.98 -0.54 -1.44
CA ILE A 102 6.83 0.46 -2.51
C ILE A 102 8.11 1.28 -2.73
N HIS A 103 8.89 1.49 -1.65
CA HIS A 103 10.16 2.19 -1.68
C HIS A 103 11.27 1.46 -2.46
N LYS A 104 11.08 0.16 -2.73
CA LYS A 104 12.04 -0.66 -3.48
C LYS A 104 11.96 -0.46 -4.99
N GLU A 105 11.03 0.38 -5.46
CA GLU A 105 10.85 0.75 -6.88
C GLU A 105 10.75 -0.45 -7.82
N ARG A 106 10.10 -1.53 -7.37
CA ARG A 106 9.88 -2.74 -8.17
C ARG A 106 8.95 -2.50 -9.34
N GLY A 107 9.13 -3.23 -10.40
CA GLY A 107 8.29 -3.16 -11.60
C GLY A 107 6.82 -3.50 -11.32
N ASN A 108 5.90 -2.74 -11.93
CA ASN A 108 4.48 -3.03 -11.95
C ASN A 108 4.10 -3.62 -13.31
N SER A 109 3.73 -4.90 -13.34
CA SER A 109 3.44 -5.63 -14.57
C SER A 109 2.30 -5.02 -15.41
N ILE A 110 1.29 -4.45 -14.75
CA ILE A 110 0.16 -3.78 -15.43
C ILE A 110 0.65 -2.54 -16.18
N LYS A 111 1.51 -1.74 -15.55
CA LYS A 111 2.10 -0.54 -16.17
C LYS A 111 2.99 -0.92 -17.37
N LEU A 112 3.79 -1.96 -17.24
CA LEU A 112 4.64 -2.45 -18.32
C LEU A 112 3.80 -3.00 -19.48
N LEU A 113 2.73 -3.75 -19.17
CA LEU A 113 1.81 -4.26 -20.19
C LEU A 113 1.04 -3.15 -20.89
N ALA A 114 0.59 -2.12 -20.18
CA ALA A 114 -0.07 -0.96 -20.78
C ALA A 114 0.86 -0.22 -21.75
N ARG A 115 2.14 -0.03 -21.40
CA ARG A 115 3.16 0.54 -22.29
C ARG A 115 3.39 -0.36 -23.51
N THR A 116 3.49 -1.67 -23.30
CA THR A 116 3.61 -2.65 -24.40
C THR A 116 2.45 -2.54 -25.36
N LEU A 117 1.20 -2.53 -24.83
CA LEU A 117 0.00 -2.37 -25.67
C LEU A 117 -0.04 -1.04 -26.43
N ALA A 118 0.38 0.06 -25.82
CA ALA A 118 0.44 1.36 -26.48
C ALA A 118 1.37 1.32 -27.71
N GLU A 119 2.55 0.73 -27.56
CA GLU A 119 3.53 0.58 -28.63
C GLU A 119 3.00 -0.36 -29.74
N LEU A 120 2.42 -1.50 -29.36
CA LEU A 120 1.83 -2.44 -30.32
C LEU A 120 0.66 -1.83 -31.07
N ASN A 121 -0.25 -1.14 -30.35
CA ASN A 121 -1.44 -0.51 -30.95
C ASN A 121 -1.06 0.60 -31.93
N SER A 122 -0.02 1.37 -31.65
CA SER A 122 0.44 2.45 -32.53
C SER A 122 0.97 1.92 -33.87
N LYS A 123 1.56 0.70 -33.88
CA LYS A 123 2.19 0.12 -35.08
C LYS A 123 1.26 -0.82 -35.85
N PHE A 124 0.45 -1.62 -35.12
CA PHE A 124 -0.26 -2.76 -35.71
C PHE A 124 -1.77 -2.59 -35.73
N ASN A 125 -2.31 -1.50 -35.14
CA ASN A 125 -3.75 -1.27 -35.03
C ASN A 125 -4.46 -2.50 -34.50
N LEU A 126 -4.02 -3.01 -33.33
CA LEU A 126 -4.54 -4.23 -32.71
C LEU A 126 -6.00 -4.12 -32.26
N GLU A 127 -6.66 -5.28 -32.16
CA GLU A 127 -7.99 -5.45 -31.57
C GLU A 127 -7.84 -6.24 -30.26
N LEU A 128 -8.09 -5.59 -29.11
CA LEU A 128 -7.89 -6.18 -27.78
C LEU A 128 -9.02 -7.14 -27.43
N ALA A 129 -8.69 -8.36 -27.00
CA ALA A 129 -9.64 -9.39 -26.60
C ALA A 129 -9.72 -9.59 -25.08
N ASP A 130 -8.58 -9.43 -24.38
CA ASP A 130 -8.50 -9.62 -22.93
C ASP A 130 -7.36 -8.82 -22.34
N PHE A 131 -7.48 -8.46 -21.06
CA PHE A 131 -6.43 -7.90 -20.24
C PHE A 131 -6.61 -8.35 -18.79
N ASN A 132 -5.58 -8.93 -18.18
CA ASN A 132 -5.61 -9.36 -16.80
C ASN A 132 -4.26 -9.08 -16.15
N GLY A 133 -4.26 -8.46 -14.96
CA GLY A 133 -3.03 -8.17 -14.23
C GLY A 133 -3.30 -7.97 -12.75
N GLY A 134 -2.38 -8.50 -11.93
CA GLY A 134 -2.47 -8.45 -10.48
C GLY A 134 -3.53 -9.39 -9.90
N SER A 135 -3.43 -9.66 -8.59
CA SER A 135 -4.34 -10.55 -7.86
C SER A 135 -4.91 -9.93 -6.59
N LYS A 136 -4.20 -8.96 -6.01
CA LYS A 136 -4.59 -8.23 -4.81
C LYS A 136 -4.29 -6.75 -4.98
N ILE A 137 -5.21 -5.91 -4.57
CA ILE A 137 -5.11 -4.45 -4.71
C ILE A 137 -3.92 -3.88 -3.91
N ASN A 138 -3.62 -4.46 -2.76
CA ASN A 138 -2.53 -4.07 -1.88
C ASN A 138 -1.18 -4.75 -2.18
N ALA A 139 -1.05 -5.39 -3.35
CA ALA A 139 0.20 -5.98 -3.81
C ALA A 139 0.69 -5.32 -5.09
N ILE A 140 2.00 -5.13 -5.23
CA ILE A 140 2.63 -4.70 -6.48
C ILE A 140 2.50 -5.85 -7.48
N PRO A 141 1.81 -5.67 -8.63
CA PRO A 141 1.56 -6.76 -9.57
C PRO A 141 2.84 -7.26 -10.22
N ARG A 142 3.10 -8.56 -10.11
CA ARG A 142 4.29 -9.21 -10.68
C ARG A 142 4.03 -9.89 -12.03
N GLU A 143 2.77 -10.11 -12.37
CA GLU A 143 2.35 -10.74 -13.62
C GLU A 143 1.16 -10.01 -14.22
N ALA A 144 1.15 -9.89 -15.55
CA ALA A 144 0.02 -9.37 -16.31
C ALA A 144 0.02 -9.98 -17.71
N SER A 145 -1.16 -10.20 -18.29
CA SER A 145 -1.30 -10.72 -19.64
C SER A 145 -2.39 -9.99 -20.42
N CYS A 146 -2.25 -9.95 -21.73
CA CYS A 146 -3.30 -9.50 -22.63
C CYS A 146 -3.38 -10.41 -23.85
N ALA A 147 -4.58 -10.53 -24.42
CA ALA A 147 -4.82 -11.21 -25.68
C ALA A 147 -5.35 -10.22 -26.71
N PHE A 148 -4.90 -10.32 -27.93
CA PHE A 148 -5.28 -9.42 -29.02
C PHE A 148 -5.17 -10.06 -30.39
N TYR A 149 -5.75 -9.41 -31.38
CA TYR A 149 -5.63 -9.76 -32.79
C TYR A 149 -4.80 -8.71 -33.52
N ILE A 150 -4.03 -9.15 -34.52
CA ILE A 150 -3.34 -8.31 -35.51
C ILE A 150 -3.44 -8.94 -36.88
N ASP A 151 -3.10 -8.17 -37.91
CA ASP A 151 -2.90 -8.70 -39.27
C ASP A 151 -1.65 -9.62 -39.27
N LYS A 152 -1.80 -10.79 -39.90
CA LYS A 152 -0.76 -11.83 -39.96
C LYS A 152 0.55 -11.36 -40.58
N SER A 153 0.50 -10.36 -41.46
CA SER A 153 1.71 -9.79 -42.10
C SER A 153 2.69 -9.19 -41.08
N PHE A 154 2.23 -8.83 -39.86
CA PHE A 154 3.07 -8.22 -38.82
C PHE A 154 3.70 -9.23 -37.84
N GLU A 155 3.52 -10.55 -38.01
CA GLU A 155 4.00 -11.57 -37.06
C GLU A 155 5.51 -11.47 -36.77
N SER A 156 6.33 -11.22 -37.81
CA SER A 156 7.78 -11.07 -37.65
C SER A 156 8.16 -9.82 -36.86
N ASP A 157 7.49 -8.70 -37.15
CA ASP A 157 7.78 -7.41 -36.51
C ASP A 157 7.29 -7.42 -35.06
N LEU A 158 6.19 -8.10 -34.76
CA LEU A 158 5.67 -8.29 -33.43
C LEU A 158 6.70 -9.00 -32.52
N ASN A 159 7.24 -10.14 -32.95
CA ASN A 159 8.23 -10.91 -32.18
C ASN A 159 9.49 -10.08 -31.90
N LYS A 160 9.98 -9.35 -32.91
CA LYS A 160 11.13 -8.46 -32.76
C LYS A 160 10.85 -7.36 -31.71
N MET A 161 9.68 -6.73 -31.79
CA MET A 161 9.29 -5.64 -30.90
C MET A 161 9.13 -6.09 -29.45
N ILE A 162 8.55 -7.26 -29.22
CA ILE A 162 8.45 -7.83 -27.85
C ILE A 162 9.84 -8.00 -27.23
N LYS A 163 10.82 -8.48 -28.00
CA LYS A 163 12.20 -8.64 -27.51
C LYS A 163 12.90 -7.30 -27.25
N GLU A 164 12.66 -6.32 -28.09
CA GLU A 164 13.18 -4.96 -27.91
C GLU A 164 12.60 -4.32 -26.63
N LEU A 165 11.30 -4.47 -26.37
CA LEU A 165 10.64 -3.98 -25.17
C LEU A 165 11.10 -4.69 -23.89
N GLU A 166 11.31 -6.01 -23.94
CA GLU A 166 11.89 -6.76 -22.80
C GLU A 166 13.26 -6.19 -22.40
N ASN A 167 14.15 -5.98 -23.38
CA ASN A 167 15.47 -5.41 -23.14
C ASN A 167 15.39 -3.98 -22.61
N LEU A 168 14.48 -3.17 -23.15
CA LEU A 168 14.25 -1.80 -22.70
C LEU A 168 13.83 -1.76 -21.23
N TYR A 169 12.83 -2.57 -20.84
CA TYR A 169 12.32 -2.58 -19.48
C TYR A 169 13.34 -3.11 -18.47
N ASN A 170 14.11 -4.15 -18.83
CA ASN A 170 15.20 -4.63 -17.99
C ASN A 170 16.29 -3.58 -17.78
N ASN A 171 16.60 -2.79 -18.82
CA ASN A 171 17.54 -1.68 -18.70
C ASN A 171 17.01 -0.55 -17.80
N GLU A 172 15.71 -0.24 -17.87
CA GLU A 172 15.08 0.78 -17.02
C GLU A 172 15.05 0.37 -15.53
N MET A 173 14.80 -0.90 -15.25
CA MET A 173 14.70 -1.40 -13.85
C MET A 173 16.06 -1.65 -13.20
N GLY A 174 17.12 -1.86 -14.00
CA GLY A 174 18.48 -2.10 -13.49
C GLY A 174 18.52 -3.28 -12.51
N SER A 175 19.07 -3.05 -11.32
CA SER A 175 19.17 -4.08 -10.26
C SER A 175 17.93 -4.21 -9.37
N ALA A 176 16.97 -3.29 -9.46
CA ALA A 176 15.78 -3.29 -8.62
C ALA A 176 14.89 -4.50 -8.91
N ASP A 177 14.69 -4.81 -10.20
CA ASP A 177 13.83 -5.89 -10.66
C ASP A 177 14.31 -6.48 -12.00
N SER A 178 13.58 -7.50 -12.50
CA SER A 178 13.79 -8.07 -13.82
C SER A 178 12.47 -8.55 -14.41
N VAL A 179 12.30 -8.43 -15.73
CA VAL A 179 11.07 -8.79 -16.42
C VAL A 179 11.34 -9.71 -17.60
N THR A 180 10.41 -10.61 -17.84
CA THR A 180 10.34 -11.44 -19.05
C THR A 180 9.04 -11.12 -19.78
N LEU A 181 9.15 -10.81 -21.07
CA LEU A 181 8.04 -10.68 -22.00
C LEU A 181 7.98 -11.92 -22.88
N SER A 182 6.91 -12.68 -22.79
CA SER A 182 6.65 -13.80 -23.69
C SER A 182 5.43 -13.54 -24.57
N ILE A 183 5.47 -14.10 -25.76
CA ILE A 183 4.36 -14.03 -26.71
C ILE A 183 4.08 -15.40 -27.28
N GLU A 184 2.79 -15.75 -27.38
CA GLU A 184 2.36 -17.02 -27.93
C GLU A 184 1.10 -16.82 -28.81
N LYS A 185 0.87 -17.77 -29.74
CA LYS A 185 -0.42 -17.81 -30.46
C LYS A 185 -1.52 -18.22 -29.49
N ASN A 186 -2.64 -17.51 -29.54
CA ASN A 186 -3.80 -17.76 -28.68
C ASN A 186 -5.02 -18.15 -29.50
N HIS A 187 -5.91 -18.97 -28.94
CA HIS A 187 -7.15 -19.42 -29.57
C HIS A 187 -8.37 -19.30 -28.65
N GLU A 188 -8.20 -18.75 -27.44
CA GLU A 188 -9.23 -18.76 -26.39
C GLU A 188 -10.35 -17.75 -26.58
N PHE A 189 -10.10 -16.63 -27.26
CA PHE A 189 -11.04 -15.51 -27.35
C PHE A 189 -11.58 -15.34 -28.79
N ASP A 190 -12.90 -15.24 -28.95
CA ASP A 190 -13.55 -15.04 -30.24
C ASP A 190 -14.16 -13.63 -30.42
N ALA A 191 -14.13 -12.81 -29.35
CA ALA A 191 -14.63 -11.45 -29.37
C ALA A 191 -13.56 -10.48 -28.91
N VAL A 192 -13.62 -9.26 -29.41
CA VAL A 192 -12.72 -8.17 -29.09
C VAL A 192 -13.48 -6.97 -28.55
N MET A 193 -12.81 -6.17 -27.75
CA MET A 193 -13.25 -4.85 -27.32
C MET A 193 -13.30 -3.90 -28.53
N ASP A 194 -14.29 -3.03 -28.60
CA ASP A 194 -14.33 -1.99 -29.62
C ASP A 194 -13.10 -1.06 -29.53
N LYS A 195 -12.73 -0.48 -30.67
CA LYS A 195 -11.50 0.31 -30.81
C LYS A 195 -11.46 1.50 -29.87
N GLU A 196 -12.57 2.22 -29.71
CA GLU A 196 -12.63 3.38 -28.82
C GLU A 196 -12.37 2.98 -27.37
N SER A 197 -12.96 1.89 -26.90
CA SER A 197 -12.75 1.37 -25.54
C SER A 197 -11.33 0.83 -25.35
N THR A 198 -10.74 0.19 -26.37
CA THR A 198 -9.32 -0.23 -26.35
C THR A 198 -8.40 0.95 -26.15
N ASP A 199 -8.57 2.03 -26.92
CA ASP A 199 -7.75 3.23 -26.82
C ASP A 199 -7.94 3.94 -25.46
N LYS A 200 -9.18 3.99 -24.94
CA LYS A 200 -9.48 4.50 -23.60
C LYS A 200 -8.75 3.71 -22.52
N LEU A 201 -8.83 2.38 -22.55
CA LEU A 201 -8.16 1.53 -21.58
C LEU A 201 -6.65 1.78 -21.55
N ILE A 202 -6.01 1.75 -22.71
CA ILE A 202 -4.57 2.00 -22.83
C ILE A 202 -4.22 3.37 -22.24
N ASN A 203 -4.94 4.42 -22.62
CA ASN A 203 -4.68 5.78 -22.15
C ASN A 203 -4.88 5.92 -20.64
N VAL A 204 -5.96 5.36 -20.09
CA VAL A 204 -6.22 5.36 -18.64
C VAL A 204 -5.10 4.67 -17.88
N LEU A 205 -4.69 3.46 -18.30
CA LEU A 205 -3.61 2.71 -17.65
C LEU A 205 -2.25 3.43 -17.75
N LEU A 206 -1.99 4.17 -18.81
CA LEU A 206 -0.78 5.00 -18.94
C LEU A 206 -0.82 6.21 -18.00
N LEU A 207 -1.96 6.89 -17.88
CA LEU A 207 -2.13 8.10 -17.06
C LEU A 207 -2.14 7.82 -15.56
N ILE A 208 -2.70 6.69 -15.14
CA ILE A 208 -2.70 6.29 -13.73
C ILE A 208 -1.25 6.17 -13.24
N HIS A 209 -0.92 6.92 -12.18
CA HIS A 209 0.37 6.79 -11.50
C HIS A 209 0.46 5.44 -10.76
N SER A 210 1.67 4.87 -10.65
CA SER A 210 1.94 3.73 -9.76
C SER A 210 3.36 3.84 -9.25
N GLY A 211 3.52 3.90 -7.93
CA GLY A 211 4.80 4.14 -7.25
C GLY A 211 4.68 5.21 -6.16
N ILE A 212 5.83 5.75 -5.75
CA ILE A 212 5.91 6.82 -4.76
C ILE A 212 5.43 8.13 -5.39
N ASP A 213 4.57 8.87 -4.68
CA ASP A 213 4.15 10.23 -5.06
C ASP A 213 4.97 11.27 -4.28
N HIS A 214 5.14 11.10 -2.95
CA HIS A 214 5.95 11.98 -2.11
C HIS A 214 6.80 11.21 -1.10
N LYS A 215 8.02 11.72 -0.83
CA LYS A 215 8.90 11.30 0.28
C LYS A 215 9.01 12.40 1.32
N SER A 216 9.29 12.03 2.56
CA SER A 216 9.59 12.99 3.63
C SER A 216 10.93 13.69 3.39
N VAL A 217 10.98 14.96 3.78
CA VAL A 217 12.24 15.72 3.87
C VAL A 217 12.78 15.74 5.31
N ASP A 218 11.94 15.37 6.29
CA ASP A 218 12.25 15.43 7.72
C ASP A 218 12.66 14.07 8.29
N ILE A 219 12.16 12.97 7.68
CA ILE A 219 12.43 11.59 8.10
C ILE A 219 13.05 10.87 6.91
N GLU A 220 14.27 10.38 7.10
CA GLU A 220 15.01 9.64 6.08
C GLU A 220 14.25 8.39 5.62
N ASP A 221 14.28 8.12 4.32
CA ASP A 221 13.62 6.98 3.65
C ASP A 221 12.11 6.82 3.88
N PHE A 222 11.44 7.77 4.52
CA PHE A 222 10.02 7.69 4.75
C PHE A 222 9.21 8.11 3.52
N VAL A 223 8.36 7.19 3.02
CA VAL A 223 7.37 7.45 1.98
C VAL A 223 6.14 8.08 2.61
N ILE A 224 5.82 9.32 2.23
CA ILE A 224 4.62 10.04 2.70
C ILE A 224 3.39 9.56 1.95
N SER A 225 3.46 9.47 0.62
CA SER A 225 2.33 9.04 -0.20
C SER A 225 2.77 8.19 -1.38
N SER A 226 1.93 7.21 -1.71
CA SER A 226 2.12 6.31 -2.85
C SER A 226 0.79 5.85 -3.42
N GLN A 227 0.85 5.40 -4.66
CA GLN A 227 -0.27 4.79 -5.36
C GLN A 227 0.19 3.47 -5.98
N ASN A 228 -0.63 2.43 -5.89
CA ASN A 228 -0.42 1.15 -6.53
C ASN A 228 -1.58 0.82 -7.45
N LEU A 229 -1.33 0.74 -8.75
CA LEU A 229 -2.26 0.12 -9.70
C LEU A 229 -2.19 -1.40 -9.49
N GLY A 230 -3.08 -1.92 -8.64
CA GLY A 230 -2.97 -3.27 -8.08
C GLY A 230 -3.63 -4.36 -8.94
N VAL A 231 -4.80 -4.06 -9.53
CA VAL A 231 -5.56 -5.05 -10.31
C VAL A 231 -6.19 -4.41 -11.54
N VAL A 232 -6.11 -5.10 -12.66
CA VAL A 232 -6.93 -4.85 -13.85
C VAL A 232 -7.52 -6.17 -14.29
N LYS A 233 -8.83 -6.22 -14.46
CA LYS A 233 -9.55 -7.45 -14.77
C LYS A 233 -10.70 -7.21 -15.75
N PHE A 234 -10.83 -8.08 -16.74
CA PHE A 234 -12.02 -8.15 -17.60
C PHE A 234 -13.10 -9.00 -16.94
N GLU A 235 -14.27 -8.41 -16.71
CA GLU A 235 -15.46 -9.11 -16.24
C GLU A 235 -16.61 -8.82 -17.20
N ASP A 236 -17.05 -9.84 -17.94
CA ASP A 236 -18.07 -9.73 -18.97
C ASP A 236 -17.79 -8.63 -20.00
N ASN A 237 -18.45 -7.48 -19.91
CA ASN A 237 -18.30 -6.33 -20.79
C ASN A 237 -17.79 -5.09 -20.04
N THR A 238 -17.12 -5.29 -18.93
CA THR A 238 -16.55 -4.23 -18.09
C THR A 238 -15.11 -4.54 -17.78
N VAL A 239 -14.23 -3.55 -17.85
CA VAL A 239 -12.88 -3.62 -17.27
C VAL A 239 -12.91 -2.95 -15.92
N ILE A 240 -12.49 -3.69 -14.90
CA ILE A 240 -12.31 -3.17 -13.54
C ILE A 240 -10.84 -2.81 -13.35
N ILE A 241 -10.57 -1.57 -12.93
CA ILE A 241 -9.24 -1.02 -12.68
C ILE A 241 -9.18 -0.59 -11.22
N SER A 242 -8.38 -1.28 -10.41
CA SER A 242 -8.33 -1.07 -8.96
C SER A 242 -6.98 -0.54 -8.50
N ASN A 243 -7.03 0.55 -7.74
CA ASN A 243 -5.87 1.27 -7.21
C ASN A 243 -5.94 1.31 -5.67
N SER A 244 -4.81 1.07 -5.00
CA SER A 244 -4.65 1.32 -3.57
C SER A 244 -3.79 2.54 -3.36
N LEU A 245 -4.30 3.51 -2.60
CA LEU A 245 -3.62 4.76 -2.30
C LEU A 245 -3.27 4.79 -0.82
N ARG A 246 -2.09 5.27 -0.49
CA ARG A 246 -1.62 5.40 0.89
C ARG A 246 -0.99 6.76 1.11
N SER A 247 -1.29 7.37 2.25
CA SER A 247 -0.60 8.60 2.66
C SER A 247 -0.66 8.77 4.17
N SER A 248 0.43 9.27 4.76
CA SER A 248 0.45 9.75 6.14
C SER A 248 -0.08 11.19 6.30
N ILE A 249 -0.51 11.82 5.19
CA ILE A 249 -1.06 13.18 5.16
C ILE A 249 -2.41 13.17 4.43
N LYS A 250 -3.48 13.52 5.14
CA LYS A 250 -4.87 13.50 4.64
C LYS A 250 -5.05 14.25 3.32
N SER A 251 -4.52 15.47 3.25
CA SER A 251 -4.67 16.30 2.04
C SER A 251 -4.01 15.69 0.81
N LEU A 252 -2.89 14.98 0.96
CA LEU A 252 -2.25 14.28 -0.15
C LEU A 252 -3.06 13.04 -0.56
N LYS A 253 -3.61 12.27 0.40
CA LYS A 253 -4.54 11.16 0.10
C LYS A 253 -5.73 11.67 -0.72
N THR A 254 -6.37 12.74 -0.27
CA THR A 254 -7.47 13.38 -0.99
C THR A 254 -7.07 13.85 -2.40
N ALA A 255 -5.90 14.46 -2.56
CA ALA A 255 -5.42 14.92 -3.86
C ALA A 255 -5.16 13.76 -4.85
N MET A 256 -4.69 12.60 -4.37
CA MET A 256 -4.53 11.41 -5.20
C MET A 256 -5.88 10.86 -5.68
N VAL A 257 -6.90 10.80 -4.80
CA VAL A 257 -8.26 10.41 -5.19
C VAL A 257 -8.80 11.37 -6.26
N GLN A 258 -8.68 12.69 -6.04
CA GLN A 258 -9.13 13.69 -7.01
C GLN A 258 -8.46 13.54 -8.39
N LYS A 259 -7.17 13.19 -8.45
CA LYS A 259 -6.49 12.91 -9.73
C LYS A 259 -7.14 11.72 -10.45
N LEU A 260 -7.47 10.65 -9.73
CA LEU A 260 -8.14 9.48 -10.31
C LEU A 260 -9.58 9.80 -10.76
N ASP A 261 -10.34 10.57 -9.97
CA ASP A 261 -11.67 11.04 -10.34
C ASP A 261 -11.64 11.85 -11.63
N ILE A 262 -10.65 12.74 -11.79
CA ILE A 262 -10.47 13.54 -13.01
C ILE A 262 -10.17 12.62 -14.21
N ILE A 263 -9.31 11.62 -14.06
CA ILE A 263 -9.03 10.64 -15.11
C ILE A 263 -10.33 9.89 -15.47
N ALA A 264 -11.05 9.36 -14.50
CA ALA A 264 -12.28 8.64 -14.73
C ALA A 264 -13.32 9.48 -15.48
N ASN A 265 -13.53 10.73 -15.03
CA ASN A 265 -14.44 11.66 -15.68
C ASN A 265 -14.02 12.02 -17.11
N ALA A 266 -12.73 12.26 -17.35
CA ALA A 266 -12.20 12.61 -18.68
C ALA A 266 -12.43 11.49 -19.72
N PHE A 267 -12.47 10.24 -19.29
CA PHE A 267 -12.70 9.08 -20.14
C PHE A 267 -14.13 8.50 -20.02
N ASN A 268 -15.03 9.16 -19.28
CA ASN A 268 -16.41 8.71 -19.02
C ASN A 268 -16.48 7.30 -18.40
N LEU A 269 -15.65 7.06 -17.39
CA LEU A 269 -15.64 5.85 -16.58
C LEU A 269 -16.53 6.03 -15.35
N ARG A 270 -17.22 4.98 -14.91
CA ARG A 270 -17.77 4.91 -13.56
C ARG A 270 -16.63 4.70 -12.57
N PHE A 271 -16.78 5.22 -11.37
CA PHE A 271 -15.77 5.02 -10.30
C PHE A 271 -16.40 5.07 -8.92
N GLU A 272 -15.72 4.50 -7.96
CA GLU A 272 -16.06 4.54 -6.54
C GLU A 272 -14.78 4.40 -5.70
N SER A 273 -14.87 4.84 -4.45
CA SER A 273 -13.80 4.65 -3.46
C SER A 273 -14.36 3.93 -2.24
N GLU A 274 -13.56 3.03 -1.66
CA GLU A 274 -13.93 2.24 -0.50
C GLU A 274 -12.71 2.01 0.42
N ALA A 275 -12.94 1.36 1.56
CA ALA A 275 -11.89 1.00 2.52
C ALA A 275 -11.02 2.21 2.94
N ASP A 276 -11.65 3.39 3.12
CA ASP A 276 -10.96 4.59 3.61
C ASP A 276 -10.68 4.44 5.12
N TYR A 277 -9.39 4.44 5.48
CA TYR A 277 -8.97 4.47 6.86
C TYR A 277 -7.99 5.63 7.10
N PRO A 278 -7.99 6.21 8.34
CA PRO A 278 -7.27 7.42 8.65
C PRO A 278 -5.77 7.20 8.80
N GLU A 279 -5.02 8.23 8.52
CA GLU A 279 -3.60 8.36 8.76
C GLU A 279 -3.30 8.84 10.18
N TRP A 280 -2.12 8.45 10.70
CA TRP A 280 -1.49 9.08 11.84
C TRP A 280 -0.34 9.96 11.33
N GLN A 281 -0.63 11.26 11.20
CA GLN A 281 0.33 12.22 10.67
C GLN A 281 1.46 12.49 11.66
N TYR A 282 2.70 12.58 11.16
CA TYR A 282 3.86 12.99 11.95
C TYR A 282 3.65 14.35 12.61
N LYS A 283 3.90 14.42 13.91
CA LYS A 283 3.87 15.65 14.72
C LYS A 283 5.31 16.11 14.98
N PRO A 284 5.78 17.23 14.36
CA PRO A 284 7.16 17.69 14.52
C PRO A 284 7.54 17.98 15.97
N ASN A 285 6.63 18.57 16.75
CA ASN A 285 6.81 18.87 18.16
C ASN A 285 6.01 17.85 19.00
N SER A 286 6.67 16.94 19.68
CA SER A 286 6.07 15.92 20.54
C SER A 286 6.88 15.80 21.83
N ASP A 287 6.31 16.30 22.92
CA ASP A 287 6.93 16.19 24.24
C ASP A 287 7.03 14.72 24.69
N LEU A 288 6.02 13.91 24.37
CA LEU A 288 6.01 12.49 24.69
C LEU A 288 7.18 11.76 24.03
N ARG A 289 7.38 11.98 22.73
CA ARG A 289 8.50 11.38 21.97
C ARG A 289 9.84 11.83 22.55
N ASP A 290 10.00 13.13 22.80
CA ASP A 290 11.28 13.68 23.25
C ASP A 290 11.63 13.18 24.66
N ILE A 291 10.66 13.06 25.57
CA ILE A 291 10.82 12.43 26.89
C ILE A 291 11.18 10.95 26.74
N ALA A 292 10.43 10.21 25.91
CA ALA A 292 10.66 8.78 25.71
C ALA A 292 12.04 8.49 25.10
N CYS A 293 12.47 9.27 24.10
CA CYS A 293 13.78 9.12 23.47
C CYS A 293 14.91 9.36 24.45
N LYS A 294 14.83 10.44 25.26
CA LYS A 294 15.83 10.73 26.28
C LYS A 294 15.91 9.64 27.35
N LEU A 295 14.75 9.21 27.85
CA LEU A 295 14.69 8.14 28.85
C LEU A 295 15.27 6.82 28.31
N TYR A 296 14.94 6.46 27.06
CA TYR A 296 15.48 5.25 26.44
C TYR A 296 17.02 5.31 26.31
N GLU A 297 17.57 6.45 25.89
CA GLU A 297 19.01 6.68 25.81
C GLU A 297 19.68 6.62 27.22
N ASP A 298 19.04 7.21 28.23
CA ASP A 298 19.54 7.18 29.61
C ASP A 298 19.55 5.75 30.20
N LEU A 299 18.60 4.92 29.89
CA LEU A 299 18.47 3.53 30.40
C LEU A 299 19.36 2.54 29.64
N THR A 300 19.48 2.69 28.32
CA THR A 300 20.13 1.68 27.46
C THR A 300 21.52 2.09 26.95
N GLY A 301 21.88 3.38 27.04
CA GLY A 301 23.05 3.96 26.40
C GLY A 301 22.95 4.12 24.89
N ASN A 302 21.81 3.79 24.28
CA ASN A 302 21.57 3.89 22.84
C ASN A 302 20.36 4.78 22.55
N LYS A 303 20.42 5.53 21.47
CA LYS A 303 19.24 6.26 20.97
C LYS A 303 18.25 5.30 20.33
N PRO A 304 16.94 5.48 20.55
CA PRO A 304 15.95 4.71 19.81
C PRO A 304 15.97 5.12 18.34
N VAL A 305 15.57 4.18 17.47
CA VAL A 305 15.39 4.45 16.04
C VAL A 305 13.98 5.01 15.84
N ILE A 306 13.90 6.21 15.28
CA ILE A 306 12.62 6.83 14.96
C ILE A 306 12.20 6.38 13.56
N LYS A 307 11.03 5.72 13.47
CA LYS A 307 10.47 5.25 12.22
C LYS A 307 9.04 5.78 12.00
N ALA A 308 8.67 5.82 10.75
CA ALA A 308 7.27 5.94 10.31
C ALA A 308 6.96 4.74 9.43
N ILE A 309 5.74 4.22 9.51
CA ILE A 309 5.32 3.05 8.72
C ILE A 309 4.39 3.46 7.58
N HIS A 310 4.67 2.98 6.38
CA HIS A 310 3.82 3.23 5.21
C HIS A 310 2.71 2.15 5.07
N ALA A 311 2.12 1.79 6.22
CA ALA A 311 0.99 0.89 6.39
C ALA A 311 0.03 1.46 7.43
N GLY A 312 -1.19 0.90 7.54
CA GLY A 312 -2.15 1.27 8.58
C GLY A 312 -1.71 0.81 9.96
N LEU A 313 -2.01 1.62 10.97
CA LEU A 313 -1.97 1.25 12.39
C LEU A 313 -3.24 1.80 13.06
N GLU A 314 -3.70 1.16 14.13
CA GLU A 314 -4.82 1.66 14.95
C GLU A 314 -4.60 3.08 15.46
N CYS A 315 -3.32 3.51 15.58
CA CYS A 315 -2.94 4.89 15.91
C CYS A 315 -3.59 5.93 14.99
N GLY A 316 -3.85 5.60 13.72
CA GLY A 316 -4.56 6.47 12.78
C GLY A 316 -6.00 6.74 13.21
N PHE A 317 -6.72 5.70 13.60
CA PHE A 317 -8.10 5.84 14.10
C PHE A 317 -8.17 6.64 15.41
N PHE A 318 -7.24 6.41 16.33
CA PHE A 318 -7.16 7.19 17.56
C PHE A 318 -6.76 8.65 17.29
N ALA A 319 -5.83 8.90 16.37
CA ALA A 319 -5.46 10.26 16.00
C ALA A 319 -6.64 11.04 15.39
N ASP A 320 -7.45 10.40 14.54
CA ASP A 320 -8.66 11.04 13.97
C ASP A 320 -9.78 11.20 15.01
N ALA A 321 -10.06 10.17 15.82
CA ALA A 321 -11.08 10.24 16.87
C ALA A 321 -10.77 11.30 17.93
N LEU A 322 -9.49 11.49 18.29
CA LEU A 322 -9.01 12.38 19.35
C LEU A 322 -8.40 13.70 18.81
N LYS A 323 -8.57 14.00 17.53
CA LYS A 323 -7.98 15.19 16.88
C LYS A 323 -8.25 16.54 17.57
N ASN A 324 -9.38 16.65 18.26
CA ASN A 324 -9.73 17.85 19.01
C ASN A 324 -9.01 17.99 20.35
N ASN A 325 -8.34 16.94 20.83
CA ASN A 325 -7.64 16.89 22.11
C ASN A 325 -6.14 17.12 21.97
N ASP A 326 -5.64 17.40 20.75
CA ASP A 326 -4.21 17.54 20.42
C ASP A 326 -3.36 16.37 20.97
N ILE A 327 -3.86 15.15 20.82
CA ILE A 327 -3.23 13.95 21.37
C ILE A 327 -1.81 13.75 20.87
N ASP A 328 -0.92 13.39 21.77
CA ASP A 328 0.47 13.00 21.47
C ASP A 328 0.57 11.47 21.51
N ILE A 329 1.02 10.86 20.42
CA ILE A 329 0.99 9.41 20.24
C ILE A 329 2.39 8.89 19.98
N LEU A 330 2.74 7.78 20.62
CA LEU A 330 3.98 7.05 20.43
C LEU A 330 3.68 5.54 20.40
N SER A 331 4.23 4.83 19.40
CA SER A 331 4.12 3.37 19.33
C SER A 331 5.49 2.72 19.49
N PHE A 332 5.58 1.72 20.36
CA PHE A 332 6.77 0.90 20.59
C PHE A 332 6.37 -0.48 21.13
N GLY A 333 7.30 -1.42 21.12
CA GLY A 333 7.04 -2.78 21.60
C GLY A 333 8.29 -3.65 21.70
N PRO A 334 8.15 -4.89 22.14
CA PRO A 334 9.22 -5.86 22.22
C PRO A 334 9.52 -6.51 20.86
N ASN A 335 10.65 -7.22 20.80
CA ASN A 335 10.97 -8.01 19.62
C ASN A 335 9.99 -9.18 19.46
N MET A 336 9.33 -9.20 18.31
CA MET A 336 8.50 -10.28 17.83
C MET A 336 8.93 -10.64 16.41
N ASP A 337 8.76 -11.88 16.01
CA ASP A 337 9.08 -12.32 14.64
C ASP A 337 8.09 -13.40 14.20
N GLY A 338 8.00 -13.61 12.88
CA GLY A 338 7.03 -14.54 12.32
C GLY A 338 5.57 -14.11 12.50
N VAL A 339 5.29 -12.85 12.80
CA VAL A 339 3.94 -12.31 13.01
C VAL A 339 3.01 -12.65 11.84
N HIS A 340 1.73 -12.85 12.14
CA HIS A 340 0.71 -13.32 11.21
C HIS A 340 0.98 -14.71 10.61
N SER A 341 1.83 -15.53 11.28
CA SER A 341 2.12 -16.88 10.86
C SER A 341 2.08 -17.87 12.02
N PRO A 342 2.01 -19.21 11.76
CA PRO A 342 2.12 -20.22 12.81
C PRO A 342 3.46 -20.25 13.55
N ASP A 343 4.48 -19.63 13.00
CA ASP A 343 5.85 -19.58 13.55
C ASP A 343 6.09 -18.28 14.38
N GLU A 344 5.02 -17.56 14.71
CA GLU A 344 5.08 -16.35 15.52
C GLU A 344 5.68 -16.62 16.91
N TYR A 345 6.63 -15.77 17.32
CA TYR A 345 7.20 -15.83 18.66
C TYR A 345 7.54 -14.44 19.22
N LEU A 346 7.56 -14.35 20.56
CA LEU A 346 7.97 -13.20 21.33
C LEU A 346 9.30 -13.47 22.03
N ASP A 347 10.26 -12.54 21.92
CA ASP A 347 11.48 -12.56 22.74
C ASP A 347 11.13 -12.13 24.19
N ILE A 348 11.19 -13.09 25.12
CA ILE A 348 10.84 -12.89 26.54
C ILE A 348 11.77 -11.86 27.19
N ASN A 349 13.07 -11.85 26.86
CA ASN A 349 14.01 -10.90 27.43
C ASN A 349 13.76 -9.47 26.93
N SER A 350 13.39 -9.33 25.65
CA SER A 350 12.97 -8.08 25.07
C SER A 350 11.67 -7.58 25.75
N ALA A 351 10.70 -8.48 25.95
CA ALA A 351 9.47 -8.13 26.63
C ALA A 351 9.71 -7.58 28.06
N ASP A 352 10.63 -8.20 28.81
CA ASP A 352 11.02 -7.73 30.16
C ASP A 352 11.66 -6.34 30.11
N ARG A 353 12.58 -6.10 29.20
CA ARG A 353 13.22 -4.78 29.03
C ARG A 353 12.24 -3.69 28.61
N VAL A 354 11.33 -4.00 27.68
CA VAL A 354 10.29 -3.05 27.24
C VAL A 354 9.29 -2.76 28.35
N PHE A 355 8.96 -3.75 29.20
CA PHE A 355 8.14 -3.51 30.40
C PHE A 355 8.85 -2.57 31.36
N GLY A 356 10.14 -2.78 31.64
CA GLY A 356 10.95 -1.88 32.47
C GLY A 356 10.99 -0.45 31.93
N PHE A 357 11.18 -0.28 30.63
CA PHE A 357 11.10 1.02 29.95
C PHE A 357 9.72 1.66 30.11
N LEU A 358 8.64 0.91 29.90
CA LEU A 358 7.26 1.41 30.07
C LEU A 358 7.00 1.91 31.48
N VAL A 359 7.43 1.17 32.51
CA VAL A 359 7.27 1.55 33.92
C VAL A 359 8.00 2.86 34.24
N GLU A 360 9.26 2.98 33.81
CA GLU A 360 10.05 4.22 34.03
C GLU A 360 9.50 5.40 33.21
N LEU A 361 8.95 5.14 31.98
CA LEU A 361 8.30 6.17 31.19
C LEU A 361 7.05 6.69 31.90
N LEU A 362 6.18 5.81 32.39
CA LEU A 362 4.97 6.20 33.12
C LEU A 362 5.27 6.99 34.37
N LYS A 363 6.30 6.60 35.11
CA LYS A 363 6.80 7.34 36.28
C LYS A 363 7.31 8.74 35.90
N THR A 364 8.02 8.87 34.78
CA THR A 364 8.53 10.16 34.28
C THR A 364 7.39 11.08 33.81
N LEU A 365 6.28 10.52 33.35
CA LEU A 365 5.11 11.25 32.88
C LEU A 365 4.12 11.66 33.99
N LYS A 366 4.38 11.25 35.24
CA LYS A 366 3.57 11.61 36.43
C LYS A 366 3.75 13.09 36.77
#